data_d3df3e87e08183ee9eefe2ee1dbaac9e
#
_entry.id   d3df3e87e08183ee9eefe2ee1dbaac9e
#
_cell.length_a   1.000
_cell.length_b   1.000
_cell.length_c   1.000
_cell.angle_alpha   90.00
_cell.angle_beta   90.00
_cell.angle_gamma   90.00
#
_symmetry.space_group_name_H-M   'P 1'
#
loop_
_entity.id
_entity.type
_entity.pdbx_description
1 polymer ?
#
loop_
_entity_poly.entity_id
_entity_poly.type
_entity_poly.pdbx_seq_one_letter_code
_entity_poly.pdbx_strand_id
1 'polypeptide(L)'
;WTFGVLASGSVNAFSAPGGYILVTEGLLGMLDTEDELAAVLAHEVAHIVRQHHWKIIRKQQQASALVAQMQGNMKTSNELFADMNSLFSDMMTRGLDKNAEFEADRDAMILAANAGYDCTAIFSLLAKLDNLKGSSESSSLIFQTHPSPAQRMDELSAAVSPELDSCATPSSAAARYQRYVKSVL
;
A
#
# COMPACT_ATOMS: atom_id res chain seq x y z
N TRP A 1 6.13 -10.03 -10.93
CA TRP A 1 5.00 -9.30 -10.38
C TRP A 1 3.70 -9.96 -10.79
N THR A 2 2.79 -10.11 -9.83
CA THR A 2 1.45 -10.65 -10.07
C THR A 2 0.43 -9.63 -9.54
N PHE A 3 -0.39 -9.10 -10.43
CA PHE A 3 -1.45 -8.15 -10.10
C PHE A 3 -2.80 -8.85 -10.16
N GLY A 4 -3.68 -8.54 -9.23
CA GLY A 4 -5.03 -9.10 -9.19
C GLY A 4 -6.05 -8.10 -8.65
N VAL A 5 -7.31 -8.35 -9.00
CA VAL A 5 -8.46 -7.60 -8.48
C VAL A 5 -9.25 -8.51 -7.55
N LEU A 6 -9.60 -8.01 -6.39
CA LEU A 6 -10.47 -8.69 -5.42
C LEU A 6 -11.91 -8.19 -5.58
N ALA A 7 -12.84 -9.09 -5.76
CA ALA A 7 -14.27 -8.81 -5.80
C ALA A 7 -14.77 -8.42 -4.40
N SER A 8 -14.50 -7.18 -4.01
CA SER A 8 -14.86 -6.61 -2.70
C SER A 8 -15.19 -5.14 -2.85
N GLY A 9 -16.31 -4.70 -2.27
CA GLY A 9 -16.69 -3.29 -2.21
C GLY A 9 -15.90 -2.48 -1.16
N SER A 10 -15.03 -3.10 -0.36
CA SER A 10 -14.15 -2.37 0.55
C SER A 10 -13.08 -1.60 -0.23
N VAL A 11 -12.67 -0.44 0.27
CA VAL A 11 -11.59 0.35 -0.32
C VAL A 11 -10.27 -0.13 0.27
N ASN A 12 -9.48 -0.88 -0.52
CA ASN A 12 -8.15 -1.32 -0.08
C ASN A 12 -7.25 -1.80 -1.24
N ALA A 13 -5.93 -1.82 -0.97
CA ALA A 13 -4.92 -2.52 -1.75
C ALA A 13 -3.99 -3.27 -0.80
N PHE A 14 -3.32 -4.30 -1.30
CA PHE A 14 -2.41 -5.13 -0.52
C PHE A 14 -1.21 -5.53 -1.35
N SER A 15 -0.07 -5.54 -0.72
CA SER A 15 1.13 -6.18 -1.26
C SER A 15 1.61 -7.32 -0.36
N ALA A 16 2.11 -8.38 -0.98
CA ALA A 16 2.67 -9.51 -0.26
C ALA A 16 4.08 -9.86 -0.78
N PRO A 17 4.94 -10.41 0.09
CA PRO A 17 6.25 -10.91 -0.33
C PRO A 17 6.12 -11.89 -1.51
N GLY A 18 7.02 -11.77 -2.49
CA GLY A 18 6.96 -12.57 -3.71
C GLY A 18 6.42 -11.81 -4.93
N GLY A 19 6.06 -10.54 -4.77
CA GLY A 19 5.65 -9.68 -5.89
C GLY A 19 4.15 -9.74 -6.20
N TYR A 20 3.32 -10.08 -5.22
CA TYR A 20 1.86 -10.09 -5.36
C TYR A 20 1.28 -8.75 -4.92
N ILE A 21 0.42 -8.18 -5.76
CA ILE A 21 -0.31 -6.93 -5.49
C ILE A 21 -1.78 -7.13 -5.84
N LEU A 22 -2.65 -6.87 -4.88
CA LEU A 22 -4.10 -7.04 -5.02
C LEU A 22 -4.79 -5.71 -4.74
N VAL A 23 -5.73 -5.33 -5.59
CA VAL A 23 -6.55 -4.12 -5.47
C VAL A 23 -8.01 -4.52 -5.42
N THR A 24 -8.80 -3.93 -4.52
CA THR A 24 -10.24 -4.21 -4.43
C THR A 24 -11.04 -3.44 -5.49
N GLU A 25 -12.18 -3.98 -5.91
CA GLU A 25 -13.14 -3.28 -6.77
C GLU A 25 -13.58 -1.95 -6.15
N GLY A 26 -13.76 -1.90 -4.83
CA GLY A 26 -14.13 -0.68 -4.12
C GLY A 26 -13.07 0.42 -4.27
N LEU A 27 -11.77 0.10 -4.20
CA LEU A 27 -10.72 1.07 -4.46
C LEU A 27 -10.70 1.49 -5.93
N LEU A 28 -10.74 0.53 -6.87
CA LEU A 28 -10.84 0.85 -8.29
C LEU A 28 -12.04 1.74 -8.60
N GLY A 29 -13.19 1.47 -7.96
CA GLY A 29 -14.40 2.30 -8.10
C GLY A 29 -14.22 3.75 -7.62
N MET A 30 -13.33 4.00 -6.66
CA MET A 30 -13.06 5.32 -6.10
C MET A 30 -12.11 6.15 -6.99
N LEU A 31 -11.19 5.52 -7.69
CA LEU A 31 -10.20 6.21 -8.53
C LEU A 31 -10.87 6.82 -9.78
N ASP A 32 -10.35 7.93 -10.27
CA ASP A 32 -10.86 8.62 -11.46
C ASP A 32 -9.91 8.52 -12.65
N THR A 33 -8.62 8.28 -12.40
CA THR A 33 -7.58 8.30 -13.43
C THR A 33 -6.65 7.09 -13.33
N GLU A 34 -6.02 6.78 -14.45
CA GLU A 34 -4.96 5.76 -14.50
C GLU A 34 -3.73 6.18 -13.70
N ASP A 35 -3.47 7.49 -13.57
CA ASP A 35 -2.38 8.04 -12.76
C ASP A 35 -2.60 7.75 -11.27
N GLU A 36 -3.84 7.85 -10.79
CA GLU A 36 -4.19 7.46 -9.42
C GLU A 36 -4.01 5.95 -9.20
N LEU A 37 -4.39 5.12 -10.18
CA LEU A 37 -4.13 3.68 -10.12
C LEU A 37 -2.62 3.39 -10.13
N ALA A 38 -1.86 4.08 -10.96
CA ALA A 38 -0.41 3.96 -10.98
C ALA A 38 0.21 4.35 -9.64
N ALA A 39 -0.29 5.40 -8.98
CA ALA A 39 0.16 5.79 -7.64
C ALA A 39 -0.11 4.69 -6.60
N VAL A 40 -1.31 4.07 -6.60
CA VAL A 40 -1.62 2.91 -5.74
C VAL A 40 -0.65 1.77 -5.98
N LEU A 41 -0.51 1.34 -7.25
CA LEU A 41 0.33 0.21 -7.59
C LEU A 41 1.81 0.48 -7.27
N ALA A 42 2.29 1.69 -7.52
CA ALA A 42 3.65 2.11 -7.20
C ALA A 42 3.91 2.10 -5.69
N HIS A 43 2.94 2.52 -4.87
CA HIS A 43 3.00 2.45 -3.41
C HIS A 43 3.14 1.00 -2.92
N GLU A 44 2.33 0.09 -3.45
CA GLU A 44 2.40 -1.33 -3.11
C GLU A 44 3.71 -1.98 -3.60
N VAL A 45 4.18 -1.60 -4.80
CA VAL A 45 5.51 -2.03 -5.31
C VAL A 45 6.61 -1.56 -4.37
N ALA A 46 6.55 -0.32 -3.88
CA ALA A 46 7.54 0.23 -2.96
C ALA A 46 7.60 -0.58 -1.65
N HIS A 47 6.47 -0.99 -1.09
CA HIS A 47 6.45 -1.86 0.09
C HIS A 47 7.20 -3.17 -0.13
N ILE A 48 7.07 -3.79 -1.30
CA ILE A 48 7.75 -5.04 -1.65
C ILE A 48 9.26 -4.79 -1.87
N VAL A 49 9.61 -3.77 -2.65
CA VAL A 49 11.02 -3.42 -2.98
C VAL A 49 11.79 -3.05 -1.71
N ARG A 50 11.19 -2.26 -0.83
CA ARG A 50 11.74 -1.89 0.47
C ARG A 50 11.71 -3.03 1.49
N GLN A 51 11.04 -4.15 1.17
CA GLN A 51 10.90 -5.30 2.06
C GLN A 51 10.24 -4.96 3.40
N HIS A 52 9.28 -4.01 3.43
CA HIS A 52 8.65 -3.56 4.67
C HIS A 52 8.02 -4.71 5.45
N HIS A 53 7.26 -5.57 4.77
CA HIS A 53 6.66 -6.77 5.36
C HIS A 53 7.72 -7.78 5.87
N TRP A 54 8.79 -8.00 5.09
CA TRP A 54 9.89 -8.88 5.50
C TRP A 54 10.64 -8.39 6.74
N LYS A 55 10.82 -7.08 6.88
CA LYS A 55 11.48 -6.50 8.07
C LYS A 55 10.69 -6.82 9.34
N ILE A 56 9.36 -6.74 9.29
CA ILE A 56 8.47 -7.07 10.42
C ILE A 56 8.54 -8.56 10.72
N ILE A 57 8.38 -9.42 9.71
CA ILE A 57 8.44 -10.88 9.85
C ILE A 57 9.77 -11.31 10.49
N ARG A 58 10.90 -10.82 10.00
CA ARG A 58 12.23 -11.11 10.55
C ARG A 58 12.38 -10.67 12.00
N LYS A 59 11.96 -9.44 12.30
CA LYS A 59 12.04 -8.90 13.67
C LYS A 59 11.28 -9.77 14.66
N GLN A 60 10.11 -10.24 14.28
CA GLN A 60 9.28 -11.07 15.14
C GLN A 60 9.81 -12.51 15.24
N GLN A 61 10.31 -13.07 14.15
CA GLN A 61 11.00 -14.38 14.19
C GLN A 61 12.21 -14.35 15.13
N GLN A 62 13.01 -13.29 15.08
CA GLN A 62 14.15 -13.12 15.97
C GLN A 62 13.71 -13.01 17.45
N ALA A 63 12.65 -12.22 17.72
CA ALA A 63 12.10 -12.10 19.07
C ALA A 63 11.56 -13.44 19.58
N SER A 64 10.80 -14.16 18.75
CA SER A 64 10.27 -15.50 19.11
C SER A 64 11.38 -16.53 19.35
N ALA A 65 12.44 -16.52 18.54
CA ALA A 65 13.60 -17.42 18.72
C ALA A 65 14.34 -17.13 20.02
N LEU A 66 14.50 -15.83 20.38
CA LEU A 66 15.15 -15.44 21.63
C LEU A 66 14.33 -15.91 22.85
N VAL A 67 13.01 -15.73 22.82
CA VAL A 67 12.10 -16.20 23.88
C VAL A 67 12.16 -17.73 24.00
N ALA A 68 12.12 -18.46 22.88
CA ALA A 68 12.23 -19.92 22.87
C ALA A 68 13.56 -20.41 23.49
N GLN A 69 14.65 -19.72 23.16
CA GLN A 69 15.97 -20.03 23.73
C GLN A 69 16.02 -19.78 25.25
N MET A 70 15.42 -18.68 25.72
CA MET A 70 15.36 -18.36 27.15
C MET A 70 14.48 -19.35 27.94
N GLN A 71 13.46 -19.93 27.30
CA GLN A 71 12.55 -20.90 27.91
C GLN A 71 13.03 -22.36 27.78
N GLY A 72 14.11 -22.61 27.06
CA GLY A 72 14.63 -23.96 26.81
C GLY A 72 13.77 -24.79 25.85
N ASN A 73 12.81 -24.21 25.18
CA ASN A 73 11.89 -24.88 24.25
C ASN A 73 12.19 -24.46 22.79
N MET A 74 12.57 -25.41 21.96
CA MET A 74 12.64 -25.20 20.51
C MET A 74 11.25 -25.39 19.93
N LYS A 75 10.77 -24.37 19.18
CA LYS A 75 9.49 -24.45 18.46
C LYS A 75 9.54 -25.48 17.35
N THR A 76 8.47 -26.24 17.21
CA THR A 76 8.27 -27.17 16.08
C THR A 76 8.01 -26.39 14.77
N SER A 77 8.19 -27.06 13.62
CA SER A 77 7.88 -26.45 12.31
C SER A 77 6.42 -25.99 12.20
N ASN A 78 5.49 -26.70 12.82
CA ASN A 78 4.06 -26.34 12.80
C ASN A 78 3.77 -25.07 13.63
N GLU A 79 4.43 -24.90 14.77
CA GLU A 79 4.32 -23.68 15.59
C GLU A 79 4.92 -22.47 14.86
N LEU A 80 6.04 -22.64 14.18
CA LEU A 80 6.63 -21.59 13.34
C LEU A 80 5.71 -21.20 12.18
N PHE A 81 5.02 -22.16 11.57
CA PHE A 81 4.07 -21.90 10.50
C PHE A 81 2.80 -21.18 11.00
N ALA A 82 2.31 -21.56 12.18
CA ALA A 82 1.19 -20.88 12.85
C ALA A 82 1.54 -19.44 13.22
N ASP A 83 2.75 -19.20 13.74
CA ASP A 83 3.25 -17.86 14.04
C ASP A 83 3.35 -17.01 12.77
N MET A 84 3.86 -17.55 11.65
CA MET A 84 3.91 -16.84 10.37
C MET A 84 2.52 -16.44 9.84
N ASN A 85 1.54 -17.34 9.95
CA ASN A 85 0.17 -17.05 9.54
C ASN A 85 -0.47 -15.96 10.43
N SER A 86 -0.24 -16.02 11.74
CA SER A 86 -0.69 -14.98 12.68
C SER A 86 -0.06 -13.64 12.35
N LEU A 87 1.24 -13.62 12.06
CA LEU A 87 1.97 -12.41 11.67
C LEU A 87 1.46 -11.79 10.38
N PHE A 88 1.21 -12.62 9.38
CA PHE A 88 0.64 -12.17 8.12
C PHE A 88 -0.76 -11.58 8.33
N SER A 89 -1.58 -12.23 9.14
CA SER A 89 -2.91 -11.72 9.54
C SER A 89 -2.80 -10.39 10.29
N ASP A 90 -1.88 -10.27 11.25
CA ASP A 90 -1.64 -9.05 12.00
C ASP A 90 -1.18 -7.88 11.11
N MET A 91 -0.31 -8.15 10.14
CA MET A 91 0.11 -7.14 9.16
C MET A 91 -1.05 -6.66 8.29
N MET A 92 -1.90 -7.60 7.85
CA MET A 92 -3.10 -7.28 7.05
C MET A 92 -4.16 -6.50 7.84
N THR A 93 -4.11 -6.54 9.18
CA THR A 93 -5.12 -5.88 10.05
C THR A 93 -4.60 -4.66 10.78
N ARG A 94 -3.30 -4.54 11.03
CA ARG A 94 -2.71 -3.45 11.83
C ARG A 94 -1.86 -2.48 11.03
N GLY A 95 -1.55 -2.84 9.77
CA GLY A 95 -0.73 -2.03 8.88
C GLY A 95 0.76 -1.96 9.24
N LEU A 96 1.46 -1.14 8.52
CA LEU A 96 2.88 -0.85 8.68
C LEU A 96 3.10 0.39 9.57
N ASP A 97 4.34 0.60 10.00
CA ASP A 97 4.67 1.83 10.72
C ASP A 97 4.67 3.06 9.79
N LYS A 98 4.52 4.24 10.38
CA LYS A 98 4.40 5.50 9.62
C LYS A 98 5.61 5.77 8.73
N ASN A 99 6.82 5.41 9.15
CA ASN A 99 8.02 5.65 8.36
C ASN A 99 8.03 4.77 7.10
N ALA A 100 7.55 3.53 7.21
CA ALA A 100 7.38 2.65 6.06
C ALA A 100 6.37 3.22 5.04
N GLU A 101 5.28 3.84 5.52
CA GLU A 101 4.32 4.53 4.66
C GLU A 101 4.94 5.74 3.95
N PHE A 102 5.67 6.59 4.68
CA PHE A 102 6.35 7.76 4.09
C PHE A 102 7.45 7.37 3.10
N GLU A 103 8.20 6.29 3.37
CA GLU A 103 9.15 5.73 2.40
C GLU A 103 8.44 5.22 1.15
N ALA A 104 7.33 4.50 1.31
CA ALA A 104 6.56 3.96 0.19
C ALA A 104 5.95 5.08 -0.67
N ASP A 105 5.43 6.14 -0.06
CA ASP A 105 4.87 7.29 -0.78
C ASP A 105 5.91 8.01 -1.64
N ARG A 106 7.11 8.27 -1.09
CA ARG A 106 8.20 8.90 -1.86
C ARG A 106 8.66 8.03 -3.01
N ASP A 107 8.82 6.73 -2.77
CA ASP A 107 9.20 5.80 -3.82
C ASP A 107 8.09 5.66 -4.88
N ALA A 108 6.81 5.73 -4.47
CA ALA A 108 5.67 5.69 -5.38
C ALA A 108 5.70 6.85 -6.39
N MET A 109 6.01 8.07 -5.93
CA MET A 109 6.17 9.23 -6.82
C MET A 109 7.28 8.98 -7.86
N ILE A 110 8.43 8.48 -7.42
CA ILE A 110 9.56 8.18 -8.30
C ILE A 110 9.22 7.07 -9.29
N LEU A 111 8.56 6.01 -8.84
CA LEU A 111 8.16 4.88 -9.69
C LEU A 111 7.11 5.30 -10.72
N ALA A 112 6.11 6.10 -10.32
CA ALA A 112 5.10 6.64 -11.23
C ALA A 112 5.73 7.53 -12.30
N ALA A 113 6.61 8.47 -11.92
CA ALA A 113 7.34 9.32 -12.85
C ALA A 113 8.16 8.52 -13.86
N ASN A 114 8.93 7.53 -13.39
CA ASN A 114 9.75 6.66 -14.26
C ASN A 114 8.89 5.81 -15.21
N ALA A 115 7.65 5.51 -14.84
CA ALA A 115 6.70 4.79 -15.68
C ALA A 115 5.91 5.72 -16.62
N GLY A 116 6.14 7.04 -16.57
CA GLY A 116 5.49 8.04 -17.43
C GLY A 116 4.09 8.45 -16.95
N TYR A 117 3.77 8.23 -15.69
CA TYR A 117 2.55 8.69 -15.02
C TYR A 117 2.78 9.98 -14.24
N ASP A 118 1.68 10.67 -13.91
CA ASP A 118 1.72 11.83 -13.03
C ASP A 118 2.13 11.44 -11.61
N CYS A 119 3.33 11.80 -11.22
CA CYS A 119 3.85 11.50 -9.88
C CYS A 119 3.09 12.23 -8.77
N THR A 120 2.36 13.31 -9.09
CA THR A 120 1.56 14.06 -8.11
C THR A 120 0.19 13.45 -7.86
N ALA A 121 -0.23 12.46 -8.64
CA ALA A 121 -1.52 11.79 -8.49
C ALA A 121 -1.69 11.12 -7.10
N ILE A 122 -0.61 10.83 -6.41
CA ILE A 122 -0.65 10.33 -5.03
C ILE A 122 -1.33 11.33 -4.07
N PHE A 123 -1.18 12.64 -4.27
CA PHE A 123 -1.86 13.66 -3.45
C PHE A 123 -3.37 13.62 -3.67
N SER A 124 -3.82 13.47 -4.92
CA SER A 124 -5.25 13.29 -5.25
C SER A 124 -5.81 12.03 -4.58
N LEU A 125 -5.09 10.91 -4.66
CA LEU A 125 -5.43 9.66 -4.00
C LEU A 125 -5.56 9.84 -2.49
N LEU A 126 -4.55 10.41 -1.82
CA LEU A 126 -4.56 10.62 -0.38
C LEU A 126 -5.69 11.56 0.07
N ALA A 127 -5.97 12.62 -0.70
CA ALA A 127 -7.09 13.53 -0.42
C ALA A 127 -8.45 12.82 -0.53
N LYS A 128 -8.64 11.94 -1.53
CA LYS A 128 -9.85 11.11 -1.63
C LYS A 128 -9.98 10.16 -0.44
N LEU A 129 -8.90 9.52 -0.04
CA LEU A 129 -8.89 8.64 1.13
C LEU A 129 -9.22 9.42 2.41
N ASP A 130 -8.65 10.61 2.63
CA ASP A 130 -8.92 11.40 3.83
C ASP A 130 -10.41 11.83 3.91
N ASN A 131 -11.04 12.14 2.77
CA ASN A 131 -12.45 12.44 2.69
C ASN A 131 -13.37 11.23 3.03
N LEU A 132 -12.88 10.00 2.89
CA LEU A 132 -13.63 8.80 3.28
C LEU A 132 -13.58 8.52 4.77
N LYS A 133 -12.72 9.19 5.52
CA LYS A 133 -12.52 8.98 6.94
C LYS A 133 -13.80 9.23 7.72
N GLY A 134 -14.34 8.16 8.31
CA GLY A 134 -15.61 8.21 9.08
C GLY A 134 -16.88 8.04 8.25
N SER A 135 -16.80 7.81 6.94
CA SER A 135 -17.99 7.77 6.07
C SER A 135 -18.61 6.38 5.90
N SER A 136 -17.89 5.29 6.11
CA SER A 136 -18.43 3.91 6.03
C SER A 136 -17.52 2.85 6.63
N GLU A 137 -18.11 1.66 6.97
CA GLU A 137 -17.34 0.46 7.34
C GLU A 137 -16.40 0.01 6.21
N SER A 138 -16.78 0.26 4.94
CA SER A 138 -16.00 -0.09 3.76
C SER A 138 -14.63 0.59 3.68
N SER A 139 -14.47 1.77 4.30
CA SER A 139 -13.20 2.52 4.35
C SER A 139 -12.34 2.19 5.56
N SER A 140 -12.85 1.44 6.54
CA SER A 140 -12.13 1.17 7.79
C SER A 140 -10.85 0.37 7.57
N LEU A 141 -10.84 -0.55 6.61
CA LEU A 141 -9.71 -1.45 6.38
C LEU A 141 -8.47 -0.71 5.84
N ILE A 142 -8.64 0.21 4.88
CA ILE A 142 -7.51 1.00 4.35
C ILE A 142 -6.84 1.84 5.44
N PHE A 143 -7.61 2.37 6.41
CA PHE A 143 -7.06 3.17 7.51
C PHE A 143 -6.40 2.32 8.61
N GLN A 144 -6.72 1.03 8.66
CA GLN A 144 -6.02 0.08 9.53
C GLN A 144 -4.68 -0.35 8.92
N THR A 145 -4.64 -0.56 7.60
CA THR A 145 -3.44 -1.01 6.89
C THR A 145 -2.51 0.15 6.53
N HIS A 146 -3.07 1.33 6.19
CA HIS A 146 -2.34 2.53 5.75
C HIS A 146 -2.86 3.76 6.51
N PRO A 147 -2.36 4.03 7.73
CA PRO A 147 -2.89 5.10 8.56
C PRO A 147 -2.57 6.51 8.03
N SER A 148 -3.45 7.43 8.37
CA SER A 148 -3.23 8.88 8.33
C SER A 148 -2.90 9.49 6.96
N PRO A 149 -3.86 9.52 5.98
CA PRO A 149 -3.64 10.19 4.69
C PRO A 149 -3.19 11.64 4.83
N ALA A 150 -3.77 12.40 5.77
CA ALA A 150 -3.38 13.79 6.02
C ALA A 150 -1.91 13.95 6.41
N GLN A 151 -1.41 13.12 7.35
CA GLN A 151 0.00 13.15 7.74
C GLN A 151 0.93 12.74 6.58
N ARG A 152 0.51 11.79 5.75
CA ARG A 152 1.26 11.38 4.56
C ARG A 152 1.35 12.53 3.54
N MET A 153 0.27 13.28 3.32
CA MET A 153 0.28 14.48 2.47
C MET A 153 1.23 15.56 3.01
N ASP A 154 1.22 15.82 4.32
CA ASP A 154 2.11 16.79 4.95
C ASP A 154 3.59 16.41 4.76
N GLU A 155 3.95 15.15 5.01
CA GLU A 155 5.31 14.64 4.84
C GLU A 155 5.77 14.66 3.38
N LEU A 156 4.90 14.27 2.44
CA LEU A 156 5.19 14.35 1.02
C LEU A 156 5.42 15.81 0.59
N SER A 157 4.54 16.73 1.01
CA SER A 157 4.66 18.15 0.67
C SER A 157 5.99 18.75 1.15
N ALA A 158 6.46 18.33 2.33
CA ALA A 158 7.75 18.75 2.86
C ALA A 158 8.94 18.12 2.11
N ALA A 159 8.78 16.94 1.55
CA ALA A 159 9.82 16.16 0.89
C ALA A 159 9.93 16.43 -0.63
N VAL A 160 8.85 16.96 -1.25
CA VAL A 160 8.82 17.24 -2.69
C VAL A 160 9.76 18.41 -2.99
N SER A 161 10.79 18.14 -3.78
CA SER A 161 11.65 19.20 -4.30
C SER A 161 10.98 19.83 -5.54
N PRO A 162 11.35 21.09 -5.91
CA PRO A 162 10.85 21.76 -7.11
C PRO A 162 11.05 20.95 -8.42
N GLU A 163 11.97 19.99 -8.42
CA GLU A 163 12.25 19.14 -9.57
C GLU A 163 11.12 18.13 -9.84
N LEU A 164 10.30 17.80 -8.85
CA LEU A 164 9.14 16.91 -9.01
C LEU A 164 7.91 17.62 -9.60
N ASP A 165 7.86 18.95 -9.57
CA ASP A 165 6.78 19.73 -10.21
C ASP A 165 6.72 19.52 -11.73
N SER A 166 7.79 18.99 -12.33
CA SER A 166 7.87 18.72 -13.77
C SER A 166 7.33 17.36 -14.21
N CYS A 167 6.90 16.51 -13.28
CA CYS A 167 6.48 15.14 -13.62
C CYS A 167 4.98 14.98 -13.91
N ALA A 168 4.21 16.05 -13.87
CA ALA A 168 2.80 16.02 -14.26
C ALA A 168 2.65 15.69 -15.75
N THR A 169 1.96 14.60 -16.08
CA THR A 169 1.67 14.21 -17.46
C THR A 169 0.28 14.68 -17.90
N PRO A 170 0.07 15.02 -19.19
CA PRO A 170 -1.24 15.41 -19.68
C PRO A 170 -2.27 14.28 -19.59
N SER A 171 -3.49 14.59 -19.29
CA SER A 171 -4.63 13.80 -18.86
C SER A 171 -5.26 12.78 -19.85
N SER A 172 -4.50 12.12 -20.72
CA SER A 172 -5.03 10.98 -21.49
C SER A 172 -5.38 9.77 -20.59
N ALA A 173 -4.79 9.72 -19.41
CA ALA A 173 -4.96 8.68 -18.41
C ALA A 173 -6.39 8.56 -17.87
N ALA A 174 -7.10 9.69 -17.70
CA ALA A 174 -8.49 9.66 -17.23
C ALA A 174 -9.44 8.98 -18.23
N ALA A 175 -9.34 9.29 -19.52
CA ALA A 175 -10.20 8.71 -20.55
C ALA A 175 -9.98 7.19 -20.69
N ARG A 176 -8.73 6.71 -20.60
CA ARG A 176 -8.41 5.28 -20.62
C ARG A 176 -8.99 4.57 -19.41
N TYR A 177 -8.85 5.15 -18.21
CA TYR A 177 -9.38 4.57 -16.98
C TYR A 177 -10.89 4.39 -17.04
N GLN A 178 -11.63 5.42 -17.44
CA GLN A 178 -13.08 5.36 -17.61
C GLN A 178 -13.49 4.26 -18.60
N ARG A 179 -12.78 4.14 -19.72
CA ARG A 179 -13.11 3.18 -20.77
C ARG A 179 -12.82 1.74 -20.38
N TYR A 180 -11.70 1.45 -19.72
CA TYR A 180 -11.21 0.08 -19.53
C TYR A 180 -11.39 -0.46 -18.11
N VAL A 181 -11.57 0.38 -17.12
CA VAL A 181 -11.76 -0.02 -15.73
C VAL A 181 -13.18 0.22 -15.27
N LYS A 182 -13.64 1.48 -15.30
CA LYS A 182 -14.99 1.83 -14.81
C LYS A 182 -16.13 1.17 -15.59
N SER A 183 -15.94 0.82 -16.84
CA SER A 183 -16.97 0.18 -17.65
C SER A 183 -17.19 -1.29 -17.30
N VAL A 184 -16.34 -1.91 -16.51
CA VAL A 184 -16.42 -3.34 -16.13
C VAL A 184 -16.61 -3.57 -14.63
N LEU A 185 -16.57 -2.52 -13.81
CA LEU A 185 -16.96 -2.53 -12.39
C LEU A 185 -18.46 -2.33 -12.23
#